data_3c4aad8fe331d08e66b5454ad8ae060c
#
_entry.id   3c4aad8fe331d08e66b5454ad8ae060c
#
_cell.length_a   1.000
_cell.length_b   1.000
_cell.length_c   1.000
_cell.angle_alpha   90.00
_cell.angle_beta   90.00
_cell.angle_gamma   90.00
#
_symmetry.space_group_name_H-M   'P 1'
#
loop_
_entity.id
_entity.type
_entity.pdbx_description
1 polymer ?
#
loop_
_entity_poly.entity_id
_entity_poly.type
_entity_poly.pdbx_seq_one_letter_code
_entity_poly.pdbx_strand_id
1 'polypeptide(L)'
;MSITLNIYYTGVAGNARKFAEEMILSGTVDAIRKEEGNIRYEYFFPMNDEETVLLVDSWENQTAIDTHHHSPMMTKIKELREKYDLHMRVERYISEEVPDKDKEYIRDSNI
;
A
#
# COMPACT_ATOMS: atom_id res chain seq x y z
N MET A 1 -13.21 -12.76 -1.96
CA MET A 1 -12.58 -11.72 -2.77
C MET A 1 -11.82 -10.76 -1.89
N SER A 2 -10.62 -10.42 -2.28
CA SER A 2 -9.81 -9.48 -1.51
C SER A 2 -10.12 -8.04 -1.89
N ILE A 3 -9.65 -7.14 -1.03
CA ILE A 3 -9.82 -5.69 -1.22
C ILE A 3 -8.45 -5.08 -1.40
N THR A 4 -8.26 -4.27 -2.43
CA THR A 4 -7.00 -3.58 -2.68
C THR A 4 -7.22 -2.07 -2.62
N LEU A 5 -6.40 -1.41 -1.83
CA LEU A 5 -6.37 0.04 -1.74
C LEU A 5 -5.10 0.54 -2.42
N ASN A 6 -5.27 1.44 -3.37
CA ASN A 6 -4.15 2.18 -3.93
C ASN A 6 -4.11 3.54 -3.25
N ILE A 7 -3.07 3.76 -2.47
CA ILE A 7 -2.93 5.00 -1.70
C ILE A 7 -1.76 5.79 -2.27
N TYR A 8 -2.08 6.98 -2.79
CA TYR A 8 -1.08 7.89 -3.33
C TYR A 8 -0.75 8.94 -2.29
N TYR A 9 0.49 8.92 -1.80
CA TYR A 9 1.00 9.94 -0.89
C TYR A 9 1.79 10.96 -1.69
N THR A 10 1.47 12.23 -1.51
CA THR A 10 2.13 13.32 -2.23
C THR A 10 2.66 14.35 -1.24
N GLY A 11 3.88 14.80 -1.47
CA GLY A 11 4.51 15.81 -0.63
C GLY A 11 5.41 16.71 -1.46
N VAL A 12 6.36 17.36 -0.82
CA VAL A 12 7.36 18.22 -1.47
C VAL A 12 8.76 17.80 -1.02
N ALA A 13 9.76 18.19 -1.77
CA ALA A 13 11.17 18.00 -1.41
C ALA A 13 11.54 16.53 -1.13
N GLY A 14 10.93 15.59 -1.84
CA GLY A 14 11.20 14.17 -1.68
C GLY A 14 10.57 13.55 -0.43
N ASN A 15 9.68 14.26 0.24
CA ASN A 15 9.13 13.81 1.52
C ASN A 15 8.31 12.53 1.42
N ALA A 16 7.61 12.30 0.30
CA ALA A 16 6.85 11.06 0.14
C ALA A 16 7.77 9.83 0.13
N ARG A 17 8.89 9.92 -0.56
CA ARG A 17 9.89 8.84 -0.58
C ARG A 17 10.56 8.64 0.77
N LYS A 18 10.86 9.74 1.46
CA LYS A 18 11.41 9.68 2.82
C LYS A 18 10.46 8.99 3.78
N PHE A 19 9.18 9.29 3.67
CA PHE A 19 8.14 8.63 4.44
C PHE A 19 8.14 7.12 4.20
N ALA A 20 8.12 6.68 2.94
CA ALA A 20 8.13 5.26 2.60
C ALA A 20 9.38 4.57 3.13
N GLU A 21 10.55 5.19 2.99
CA GLU A 21 11.80 4.67 3.53
C GLU A 21 11.74 4.51 5.05
N GLU A 22 11.24 5.50 5.75
CA GLU A 22 11.14 5.44 7.21
C GLU A 22 10.12 4.39 7.66
N MET A 23 9.01 4.23 6.94
CA MET A 23 8.06 3.16 7.20
C MET A 23 8.73 1.79 7.13
N ILE A 24 9.61 1.59 6.17
CA ILE A 24 10.36 0.34 6.01
C ILE A 24 11.42 0.20 7.09
N LEU A 25 12.25 1.22 7.26
CA LEU A 25 13.41 1.16 8.18
C LEU A 25 13.00 1.05 9.64
N SER A 26 11.85 1.61 10.01
CA SER A 26 11.34 1.53 11.39
C SER A 26 10.76 0.16 11.74
N GLY A 27 10.64 -0.75 10.77
CA GLY A 27 10.01 -2.05 10.97
C GLY A 27 8.48 -2.01 10.92
N THR A 28 7.89 -0.86 10.64
CA THR A 28 6.43 -0.71 10.62
C THR A 28 5.81 -1.51 9.48
N VAL A 29 6.41 -1.47 8.29
CA VAL A 29 5.93 -2.25 7.14
C VAL A 29 5.96 -3.76 7.45
N ASP A 30 7.05 -4.24 8.04
CA ASP A 30 7.15 -5.66 8.40
C ASP A 30 6.08 -6.06 9.40
N ALA A 31 5.80 -5.19 10.39
CA ALA A 31 4.75 -5.44 11.37
C ALA A 31 3.37 -5.49 10.71
N ILE A 32 3.09 -4.60 9.77
CA ILE A 32 1.81 -4.61 9.03
C ILE A 32 1.66 -5.88 8.20
N ARG A 33 2.72 -6.31 7.54
CA ARG A 33 2.69 -7.54 6.74
C ARG A 33 2.42 -8.79 7.56
N LYS A 34 2.65 -8.74 8.87
CA LYS A 34 2.35 -9.85 9.78
C LYS A 34 0.93 -9.77 10.35
N GLU A 35 0.20 -8.71 10.11
CA GLU A 35 -1.18 -8.60 10.56
C GLU A 35 -2.05 -9.62 9.84
N GLU A 36 -3.01 -10.21 10.58
CA GLU A 36 -3.93 -11.18 10.00
C GLU A 36 -4.71 -10.55 8.85
N GLY A 37 -4.75 -11.27 7.73
CA GLY A 37 -5.48 -10.84 6.56
C GLY A 37 -4.74 -9.89 5.64
N ASN A 38 -3.52 -9.45 5.98
CA ASN A 38 -2.74 -8.65 5.05
C ASN A 38 -2.21 -9.53 3.92
N ILE A 39 -2.48 -9.12 2.68
CA ILE A 39 -2.03 -9.82 1.47
C ILE A 39 -0.83 -9.12 0.87
N ARG A 40 -0.86 -7.79 0.88
CA ARG A 40 0.18 -7.00 0.23
C ARG A 40 0.28 -5.64 0.91
N TYR A 41 1.49 -5.17 1.12
CA TYR A 41 1.78 -3.82 1.62
C TYR A 41 3.11 -3.42 1.01
N GLU A 42 3.04 -2.69 -0.11
CA GLU A 42 4.20 -2.50 -0.95
C GLU A 42 4.20 -1.10 -1.58
N TYR A 43 5.35 -0.44 -1.53
CA TYR A 43 5.50 0.91 -2.09
C TYR A 43 6.08 0.87 -3.50
N PHE A 44 5.61 1.79 -4.33
CA PHE A 44 6.07 1.99 -5.70
C PHE A 44 6.27 3.47 -5.97
N PHE A 45 7.24 3.78 -6.80
CA PHE A 45 7.48 5.15 -7.20
C PHE A 45 6.97 5.38 -8.62
N PRO A 46 6.04 6.33 -8.84
CA PRO A 46 5.64 6.67 -10.20
C PRO A 46 6.85 7.17 -10.98
N MET A 47 6.99 6.68 -12.20
CA MET A 47 8.18 6.97 -13.02
C MET A 47 8.36 8.47 -13.30
N ASN A 48 7.26 9.19 -13.48
CA ASN A 48 7.27 10.60 -13.90
C ASN A 48 6.97 11.58 -12.75
N ASP A 49 6.94 11.10 -11.50
CA ASP A 49 6.58 11.96 -10.37
C ASP A 49 7.39 11.59 -9.14
N GLU A 50 8.42 12.38 -8.86
CA GLU A 50 9.30 12.15 -7.71
C GLU A 50 8.67 12.55 -6.38
N GLU A 51 7.57 13.28 -6.41
CA GLU A 51 6.90 13.79 -5.21
C GLU A 51 5.74 12.91 -4.75
N THR A 52 5.52 11.79 -5.42
CA THR A 52 4.45 10.85 -5.09
C THR A 52 5.01 9.46 -4.85
N VAL A 53 4.37 8.74 -3.90
CA VAL A 53 4.61 7.32 -3.64
C VAL A 53 3.27 6.63 -3.68
N LEU A 54 3.20 5.49 -4.37
CA LEU A 54 2.01 4.65 -4.40
C LEU A 54 2.21 3.50 -3.41
N LEU A 55 1.27 3.34 -2.50
CA LEU A 55 1.17 2.15 -1.66
C LEU A 55 0.07 1.26 -2.23
N VAL A 56 0.42 0.02 -2.54
CA VAL A 56 -0.57 -1.02 -2.86
C VAL A 56 -0.80 -1.82 -1.60
N ASP A 57 -2.01 -1.73 -1.06
CA ASP A 57 -2.39 -2.21 0.27
C ASP A 57 -3.58 -3.15 0.13
N SER A 58 -3.34 -4.46 0.24
CA SER A 58 -4.37 -5.47 -0.02
C SER A 58 -4.65 -6.31 1.21
N TRP A 59 -5.94 -6.60 1.43
CA TRP A 59 -6.45 -7.30 2.60
C TRP A 59 -7.50 -8.33 2.20
N GLU A 60 -7.60 -9.40 2.98
CA GLU A 60 -8.55 -10.48 2.71
C GLU A 60 -10.01 -10.01 2.77
N ASN A 61 -10.32 -9.07 3.67
CA ASN A 61 -11.68 -8.59 3.87
C ASN A 61 -11.70 -7.30 4.67
N GLN A 62 -12.89 -6.72 4.85
CA GLN A 62 -13.06 -5.48 5.59
C GLN A 62 -12.69 -5.61 7.07
N THR A 63 -12.96 -6.76 7.67
CA THR A 63 -12.62 -7.00 9.08
C THR A 63 -11.12 -6.85 9.31
N ALA A 64 -10.30 -7.38 8.40
CA ALA A 64 -8.84 -7.23 8.48
C ALA A 64 -8.42 -5.76 8.39
N ILE A 65 -9.06 -5.00 7.50
CA ILE A 65 -8.81 -3.56 7.37
C ILE A 65 -9.19 -2.83 8.66
N ASP A 66 -10.35 -3.15 9.23
CA ASP A 66 -10.81 -2.52 10.47
C ASP A 66 -9.85 -2.79 11.62
N THR A 67 -9.37 -4.03 11.74
CA THR A 67 -8.38 -4.41 12.75
C THR A 67 -7.08 -3.63 12.56
N HIS A 68 -6.62 -3.51 11.31
CA HIS A 68 -5.44 -2.71 10.99
C HIS A 68 -5.61 -1.25 11.41
N HIS A 69 -6.77 -0.66 11.15
CA HIS A 69 -7.04 0.74 11.51
C HIS A 69 -7.00 0.98 13.03
N HIS A 70 -7.20 -0.05 13.82
CA HIS A 70 -7.15 0.02 15.29
C HIS A 70 -5.81 -0.47 15.86
N SER A 71 -4.85 -0.83 15.00
CA SER A 71 -3.57 -1.35 15.42
C SER A 71 -2.60 -0.24 15.84
N PRO A 72 -1.57 -0.57 16.64
CA PRO A 72 -0.52 0.40 16.98
C PRO A 72 0.23 0.95 15.76
N MET A 73 0.34 0.16 14.69
CA MET A 73 0.99 0.60 13.45
C MET A 73 0.31 1.82 12.83
N MET A 74 -1.01 1.93 13.02
CA MET A 74 -1.76 3.09 12.51
C MET A 74 -1.31 4.40 13.17
N THR A 75 -0.96 4.34 14.45
CA THR A 75 -0.41 5.50 15.16
C THR A 75 0.91 5.95 14.51
N LYS A 76 1.77 5.00 14.19
CA LYS A 76 3.05 5.30 13.53
C LYS A 76 2.85 5.87 12.13
N ILE A 77 1.92 5.31 11.37
CA ILE A 77 1.58 5.82 10.04
C ILE A 77 1.14 7.29 10.12
N LYS A 78 0.23 7.61 11.03
CA LYS A 78 -0.26 8.97 11.20
C LYS A 78 0.85 9.93 11.59
N GLU A 79 1.69 9.52 12.53
CA GLU A 79 2.84 10.30 12.99
C GLU A 79 3.78 10.65 11.84
N LEU A 80 4.15 9.66 11.05
CA LEU A 80 5.06 9.86 9.91
C LEU A 80 4.42 10.67 8.80
N ARG A 81 3.14 10.44 8.53
CA ARG A 81 2.40 11.20 7.52
C ARG A 81 2.38 12.70 7.85
N GLU A 82 2.21 13.04 9.12
CA GLU A 82 2.27 14.42 9.57
C GLU A 82 3.68 14.97 9.56
N LYS A 83 4.66 14.17 9.99
CA LYS A 83 6.07 14.56 9.99
C LYS A 83 6.53 15.04 8.62
N TYR A 84 6.09 14.36 7.57
CA TYR A 84 6.47 14.67 6.20
C TYR A 84 5.45 15.52 5.45
N ASP A 85 4.42 15.99 6.14
CA ASP A 85 3.38 16.85 5.59
C ASP A 85 2.81 16.30 4.28
N LEU A 86 2.32 15.07 4.33
CA LEU A 86 1.82 14.37 3.16
C LEU A 86 0.32 14.52 2.99
N HIS A 87 -0.08 14.67 1.74
CA HIS A 87 -1.46 14.56 1.31
C HIS A 87 -1.67 13.18 0.70
N MET A 88 -2.93 12.70 0.69
CA MET A 88 -3.17 11.37 0.16
C MET A 88 -4.46 11.30 -0.63
N ARG A 89 -4.46 10.42 -1.62
CA ARG A 89 -5.63 10.05 -2.41
C ARG A 89 -5.77 8.54 -2.35
N VAL A 90 -6.98 8.05 -2.16
CA VAL A 90 -7.23 6.62 -2.00
C VAL A 90 -8.21 6.13 -3.07
N GLU A 91 -7.85 5.02 -3.70
CA GLU A 91 -8.74 4.29 -4.60
C GLU A 91 -8.93 2.89 -4.03
N ARG A 92 -10.15 2.39 -4.07
CA ARG A 92 -10.48 1.09 -3.51
C ARG A 92 -11.04 0.18 -4.59
N TYR A 93 -10.51 -1.03 -4.67
CA TYR A 93 -10.90 -2.02 -5.67
C TYR A 93 -11.17 -3.37 -5.02
N ILE A 94 -12.07 -4.12 -5.62
CA ILE A 94 -12.24 -5.54 -5.32
C ILE A 94 -11.32 -6.30 -6.28
N SER A 95 -10.48 -7.16 -5.75
CA SER A 95 -9.54 -7.92 -6.56
C SER A 95 -10.23 -9.12 -7.18
N GLU A 96 -10.02 -9.32 -8.47
CA GLU A 96 -10.50 -10.48 -9.21
C GLU A 96 -9.30 -11.19 -9.82
N GLU A 97 -9.46 -12.49 -10.03
CA GLU A 97 -8.47 -13.25 -10.77
C GLU A 97 -8.62 -13.00 -12.26
N VAL A 98 -7.51 -13.10 -12.98
CA VAL A 98 -7.52 -13.00 -14.44
C VAL A 98 -8.35 -14.17 -15.00
N PRO A 99 -9.39 -13.91 -15.82
CA PRO A 99 -10.16 -14.99 -16.43
C PRO A 99 -9.30 -15.85 -17.35
N ASP A 100 -9.63 -17.13 -17.46
CA ASP A 100 -8.87 -18.05 -18.31
C ASP A 100 -8.77 -17.58 -19.75
N LYS A 101 -9.84 -16.99 -20.29
CA LYS A 101 -9.84 -16.49 -21.67
C LYS A 101 -8.85 -15.36 -21.91
N ASP A 102 -8.45 -14.65 -20.84
CA ASP A 102 -7.51 -13.54 -20.96
C ASP A 102 -6.06 -13.99 -20.77
N LYS A 103 -5.85 -15.21 -20.28
CA LYS A 103 -4.52 -15.71 -20.00
C LYS A 103 -3.68 -15.90 -21.26
N GLU A 104 -4.32 -16.04 -22.41
CA GLU A 104 -3.59 -16.15 -23.68
C GLU A 104 -2.79 -14.88 -24.02
N TYR A 105 -3.17 -13.74 -23.40
CA TYR A 105 -2.47 -12.47 -23.60
C TYR A 105 -1.34 -12.24 -22.60
N ILE A 106 -1.15 -13.19 -21.70
CA ILE A 106 -0.07 -13.13 -20.70
C ILE A 106 1.09 -13.96 -21.21
N ARG A 107 2.17 -13.28 -21.52
CA ARG A 107 3.40 -13.97 -21.91
C ARG A 107 4.01 -14.65 -20.69
N ASP A 108 4.40 -15.92 -20.81
CA ASP A 108 5.00 -16.67 -19.69
C ASP A 108 4.06 -16.73 -18.47
N SER A 109 2.80 -17.15 -18.74
CA SER A 109 1.75 -17.18 -17.72
C SER A 109 2.02 -18.12 -16.54
N ASN A 110 3.08 -18.90 -16.61
CA ASN A 110 3.46 -19.84 -15.54
C ASN A 110 4.46 -19.25 -14.53
N ILE A 111 4.75 -17.97 -14.64
CA ILE A 111 5.65 -17.29 -13.71
C ILE A 111 4.99 -17.11 -12.35
#